data_a0828fcc540849f2b17a51c465506b2e
#
_entry.id   a0828fcc540849f2b17a51c465506b2e
#
_cell.length_a   1.000
_cell.length_b   1.000
_cell.length_c   1.000
_cell.angle_alpha   90.00
_cell.angle_beta   90.00
_cell.angle_gamma   90.00
#
_symmetry.space_group_name_H-M   'P 1'
#
loop_
_entity.id
_entity.type
_entity.pdbx_description
1 polymer ?
#
loop_
_entity_poly.entity_id
_entity_poly.type
_entity_poly.pdbx_seq_one_letter_code
_entity_poly.pdbx_strand_id
1 'polypeptide(L)'
;DTEEIATNLEFFKFHPTDTWHKFEGYADEQYFVDPCKFLLTTPGISLETGEYEKFGVPATILANYLRENGIIPEKCDLNSILFLLTPAETLTKMQTLVAQIALFEKHIKQNSLLKDVLPTVYKNNEDRYKGYTIRQLCQEMHDLYVSRNVKQLQKDLFRKATLPEYALNPHDANIEFVRNKVELVALTDIVGRVAAEGA
;
A
#
# COMPACT_ATOMS: atom_id res chain seq x y z
N ASP A 1 -21.28 3.95 18.49
CA ASP A 1 -21.65 5.02 17.55
C ASP A 1 -20.47 5.99 17.32
N THR A 2 -20.67 7.07 16.58
CA THR A 2 -19.58 8.02 16.25
C THR A 2 -19.10 8.78 17.50
N GLU A 3 -20.00 9.13 18.41
CA GLU A 3 -19.67 9.81 19.66
C GLU A 3 -18.89 8.89 20.61
N GLU A 4 -19.26 7.63 20.69
CA GLU A 4 -18.55 6.62 21.45
C GLU A 4 -17.11 6.44 20.93
N ILE A 5 -16.93 6.31 19.61
CA ILE A 5 -15.58 6.20 19.01
C ILE A 5 -14.76 7.47 19.29
N ALA A 6 -15.39 8.65 19.25
CA ALA A 6 -14.70 9.93 19.47
C ALA A 6 -14.27 10.15 20.92
N THR A 7 -14.93 9.52 21.88
CA THR A 7 -14.75 9.78 23.32
C THR A 7 -14.13 8.63 24.10
N ASN A 8 -14.18 7.42 23.58
CA ASN A 8 -13.66 6.23 24.25
C ASN A 8 -12.27 5.87 23.74
N LEU A 9 -11.26 6.08 24.57
CA LEU A 9 -9.85 5.82 24.26
C LEU A 9 -9.56 4.34 23.99
N GLU A 10 -10.41 3.40 24.45
CA GLU A 10 -10.21 1.97 24.19
C GLU A 10 -10.14 1.63 22.69
N PHE A 11 -10.84 2.38 21.83
CA PHE A 11 -10.76 2.20 20.38
C PHE A 11 -9.39 2.51 19.78
N PHE A 12 -8.53 3.20 20.52
CA PHE A 12 -7.21 3.65 20.07
C PHE A 12 -6.08 3.00 20.83
N LYS A 13 -6.36 2.20 21.85
CA LYS A 13 -5.33 1.46 22.59
C LYS A 13 -4.77 0.32 21.72
N PHE A 14 -3.48 0.07 21.91
CA PHE A 14 -2.78 -0.99 21.24
C PHE A 14 -2.47 -2.07 22.29
N HIS A 15 -3.33 -3.11 22.34
CA HIS A 15 -3.26 -4.12 23.39
C HIS A 15 -2.28 -5.23 23.02
N PRO A 16 -1.34 -5.63 23.92
CA PRO A 16 -0.36 -6.69 23.65
C PRO A 16 -1.02 -8.07 23.47
N THR A 17 -2.27 -8.24 23.90
CA THR A 17 -3.04 -9.48 23.72
C THR A 17 -3.70 -9.58 22.35
N ASP A 18 -3.74 -8.50 21.57
CA ASP A 18 -4.35 -8.50 20.25
C ASP A 18 -3.50 -9.28 19.24
N THR A 19 -4.14 -10.12 18.47
CA THR A 19 -3.45 -11.01 17.52
C THR A 19 -3.27 -10.41 16.12
N TRP A 20 -4.00 -9.34 15.81
CA TRP A 20 -4.01 -8.76 14.44
C TRP A 20 -2.68 -8.10 14.05
N HIS A 21 -1.95 -7.50 15.00
CA HIS A 21 -0.69 -6.81 14.73
C HIS A 21 0.57 -7.68 14.96
N LYS A 22 0.49 -8.73 15.80
CA LYS A 22 1.59 -9.66 16.09
C LYS A 22 2.86 -9.02 16.70
N PHE A 23 2.72 -7.86 17.35
CA PHE A 23 3.80 -7.26 18.12
C PHE A 23 3.76 -7.78 19.55
N GLU A 24 4.93 -8.02 20.12
CA GLU A 24 5.12 -8.58 21.45
C GLU A 24 6.11 -7.73 22.26
N GLY A 25 6.14 -7.94 23.56
CA GLY A 25 7.17 -7.37 24.42
C GLY A 25 6.94 -5.94 24.88
N TYR A 26 5.70 -5.44 24.84
CA TYR A 26 5.32 -4.13 25.37
C TYR A 26 4.22 -4.27 26.43
N ALA A 27 4.09 -3.26 27.31
CA ALA A 27 3.05 -3.24 28.33
C ALA A 27 1.75 -2.67 27.75
N ASP A 28 0.62 -3.06 28.33
CA ASP A 28 -0.67 -2.45 28.03
C ASP A 28 -0.63 -0.93 28.27
N GLU A 29 -1.37 -0.18 27.48
CA GLU A 29 -1.39 1.30 27.50
C GLU A 29 -0.05 1.98 27.11
N GLN A 30 0.95 1.23 26.65
CA GLN A 30 2.22 1.81 26.22
C GLN A 30 2.12 2.48 24.84
N TYR A 31 1.26 1.98 23.96
CA TYR A 31 1.08 2.48 22.60
C TYR A 31 -0.38 2.71 22.27
N PHE A 32 -0.61 3.69 21.39
CA PHE A 32 -1.92 4.03 20.85
C PHE A 32 -1.87 4.04 19.32
N VAL A 33 -2.99 3.66 18.70
CA VAL A 33 -3.18 3.80 17.26
C VAL A 33 -3.36 5.29 16.94
N ASP A 34 -2.71 5.76 15.89
CA ASP A 34 -2.87 7.15 15.43
C ASP A 34 -4.28 7.35 14.83
N PRO A 35 -5.16 8.14 15.47
CA PRO A 35 -6.53 8.36 15.00
C PRO A 35 -6.60 9.12 13.67
N CYS A 36 -5.52 9.78 13.27
CA CYS A 36 -5.43 10.47 11.99
C CYS A 36 -5.13 9.52 10.82
N LYS A 37 -4.78 8.27 11.09
CA LYS A 37 -4.44 7.28 10.07
C LYS A 37 -5.51 6.21 9.95
N PHE A 38 -6.10 6.14 8.78
CA PHE A 38 -7.14 5.17 8.47
C PHE A 38 -6.63 4.19 7.41
N LEU A 39 -6.53 2.91 7.80
CA LEU A 39 -6.11 1.83 6.91
C LEU A 39 -7.32 1.07 6.39
N LEU A 40 -7.50 1.09 5.07
CA LEU A 40 -8.52 0.31 4.37
C LEU A 40 -7.86 -0.92 3.75
N THR A 41 -8.38 -2.12 4.04
CA THR A 41 -7.97 -3.36 3.36
C THR A 41 -8.84 -3.61 2.14
N THR A 42 -8.24 -4.17 1.09
CA THR A 42 -8.94 -4.59 -0.12
C THR A 42 -9.03 -6.12 -0.20
N PRO A 43 -10.06 -6.69 -0.85
CA PRO A 43 -10.19 -8.15 -1.01
C PRO A 43 -8.96 -8.81 -1.63
N GLY A 44 -8.68 -10.05 -1.27
CA GLY A 44 -7.62 -10.87 -1.85
C GLY A 44 -6.70 -11.57 -0.85
N ILE A 45 -6.71 -11.13 0.40
CA ILE A 45 -6.04 -11.78 1.52
C ILE A 45 -7.01 -11.84 2.70
N SER A 46 -7.22 -13.02 3.25
CA SER A 46 -8.01 -13.21 4.46
C SER A 46 -7.36 -12.50 5.64
N LEU A 47 -8.09 -11.65 6.34
CA LEU A 47 -7.60 -10.96 7.53
C LEU A 47 -7.40 -11.91 8.72
N GLU A 48 -8.16 -13.00 8.76
CA GLU A 48 -8.09 -14.00 9.84
C GLU A 48 -6.88 -14.92 9.67
N THR A 49 -6.72 -15.49 8.46
CA THR A 49 -5.70 -16.52 8.21
C THR A 49 -4.43 -15.95 7.56
N GLY A 50 -4.52 -14.78 6.92
CA GLY A 50 -3.46 -14.22 6.10
C GLY A 50 -3.23 -14.96 4.79
N GLU A 51 -4.11 -15.88 4.40
CA GLU A 51 -3.99 -16.63 3.16
C GLU A 51 -4.62 -15.88 1.98
N TYR A 52 -4.12 -16.17 0.77
CA TYR A 52 -4.70 -15.61 -0.45
C TYR A 52 -6.10 -16.17 -0.71
N GLU A 53 -7.00 -15.29 -1.11
CA GLU A 53 -8.36 -15.63 -1.56
C GLU A 53 -8.36 -15.89 -3.08
N LYS A 54 -9.48 -16.47 -3.59
CA LYS A 54 -9.61 -16.79 -5.03
C LYS A 54 -9.66 -15.56 -5.93
N PHE A 55 -10.21 -14.47 -5.42
CA PHE A 55 -10.32 -13.19 -6.12
C PHE A 55 -9.72 -12.10 -5.25
N GLY A 56 -9.02 -11.17 -5.87
CA GLY A 56 -8.45 -10.04 -5.15
C GLY A 56 -8.60 -8.74 -5.93
N VAL A 57 -8.56 -7.65 -5.16
CA VAL A 57 -8.48 -6.29 -5.67
C VAL A 57 -7.15 -5.70 -5.17
N PRO A 58 -6.09 -5.77 -5.98
CA PRO A 58 -4.84 -5.10 -5.62
C PRO A 58 -5.05 -3.63 -5.28
N ALA A 59 -4.55 -3.22 -4.13
CA ALA A 59 -4.81 -1.89 -3.60
C ALA A 59 -4.36 -0.76 -4.54
N THR A 60 -3.32 -1.00 -5.34
CA THR A 60 -2.84 -0.02 -6.33
C THR A 60 -3.88 0.26 -7.42
N ILE A 61 -4.74 -0.70 -7.77
CA ILE A 61 -5.82 -0.49 -8.75
C ILE A 61 -6.87 0.46 -8.19
N LEU A 62 -7.34 0.21 -6.95
CA LEU A 62 -8.27 1.11 -6.27
C LEU A 62 -7.64 2.48 -6.02
N ALA A 63 -6.37 2.54 -5.62
CA ALA A 63 -5.67 3.80 -5.41
C ALA A 63 -5.57 4.64 -6.70
N ASN A 64 -5.31 4.03 -7.85
CA ASN A 64 -5.31 4.72 -9.14
C ASN A 64 -6.72 5.21 -9.52
N TYR A 65 -7.75 4.39 -9.31
CA TYR A 65 -9.13 4.82 -9.50
C TYR A 65 -9.48 6.04 -8.64
N LEU A 66 -9.12 6.01 -7.36
CA LEU A 66 -9.34 7.14 -6.46
C LEU A 66 -8.61 8.40 -6.92
N ARG A 67 -7.35 8.27 -7.38
CA ARG A 67 -6.58 9.41 -7.93
C ARG A 67 -7.22 10.00 -9.18
N GLU A 68 -7.69 9.18 -10.10
CA GLU A 68 -8.42 9.66 -11.30
C GLU A 68 -9.74 10.37 -10.94
N ASN A 69 -10.29 10.09 -9.75
CA ASN A 69 -11.49 10.76 -9.20
C ASN A 69 -11.17 11.84 -8.15
N GLY A 70 -9.93 12.36 -8.14
CA GLY A 70 -9.53 13.50 -7.31
C GLY A 70 -9.27 13.18 -5.84
N ILE A 71 -9.16 11.90 -5.47
CA ILE A 71 -8.85 11.45 -4.11
C ILE A 71 -7.45 10.85 -4.09
N ILE A 72 -6.55 11.45 -3.32
CA ILE A 72 -5.16 11.03 -3.23
C ILE A 72 -4.94 10.32 -1.90
N PRO A 73 -4.81 8.97 -1.86
CA PRO A 73 -4.41 8.27 -0.66
C PRO A 73 -2.96 8.59 -0.30
N GLU A 74 -2.60 8.49 0.98
CA GLU A 74 -1.23 8.70 1.44
C GLU A 74 -0.29 7.66 0.83
N LYS A 75 -0.66 6.40 0.94
CA LYS A 75 0.05 5.29 0.28
C LYS A 75 -0.83 4.07 0.09
N CYS A 76 -0.38 3.15 -0.74
CA CYS A 76 -0.98 1.83 -0.87
C CYS A 76 0.10 0.75 -0.82
N ASP A 77 -0.31 -0.41 -0.39
CA ASP A 77 0.47 -1.64 -0.37
C ASP A 77 -0.25 -2.71 -1.23
N LEU A 78 0.09 -3.98 -1.08
CA LEU A 78 -0.48 -5.07 -1.88
C LEU A 78 -2.02 -5.08 -1.81
N ASN A 79 -2.57 -5.13 -0.60
CA ASN A 79 -4.00 -5.19 -0.34
C ASN A 79 -4.45 -4.20 0.75
N SER A 80 -3.77 -3.06 0.87
CA SER A 80 -4.17 -2.02 1.81
C SER A 80 -3.89 -0.62 1.26
N ILE A 81 -4.72 0.33 1.67
CA ILE A 81 -4.61 1.74 1.33
C ILE A 81 -4.65 2.54 2.63
N LEU A 82 -3.70 3.43 2.81
CA LEU A 82 -3.64 4.33 3.95
C LEU A 82 -4.15 5.71 3.56
N PHE A 83 -5.06 6.23 4.36
CA PHE A 83 -5.53 7.61 4.29
C PHE A 83 -5.06 8.37 5.54
N LEU A 84 -4.60 9.60 5.32
CA LEU A 84 -4.31 10.53 6.39
C LEU A 84 -5.50 11.49 6.54
N LEU A 85 -6.12 11.47 7.70
CA LEU A 85 -7.21 12.36 8.07
C LEU A 85 -6.64 13.54 8.85
N THR A 86 -6.81 14.73 8.35
CA THR A 86 -6.40 15.96 9.02
C THR A 86 -7.61 16.70 9.58
N PRO A 87 -7.43 17.62 10.56
CA PRO A 87 -8.54 18.45 11.05
C PRO A 87 -9.22 19.30 9.95
N ALA A 88 -8.59 19.44 8.79
CA ALA A 88 -9.16 20.15 7.63
C ALA A 88 -10.09 19.28 6.77
N GLU A 89 -10.23 17.99 7.10
CA GLU A 89 -11.16 17.12 6.38
C GLU A 89 -12.62 17.44 6.77
N THR A 90 -13.46 17.49 5.74
CA THR A 90 -14.88 17.79 5.91
C THR A 90 -15.74 16.53 5.74
N LEU A 91 -16.93 16.53 6.33
CA LEU A 91 -17.90 15.46 6.13
C LEU A 91 -18.16 15.19 4.65
N THR A 92 -18.23 16.24 3.82
CA THR A 92 -18.44 16.12 2.36
C THR A 92 -17.32 15.36 1.69
N LYS A 93 -16.06 15.60 2.07
CA LYS A 93 -14.91 14.85 1.52
C LYS A 93 -14.98 13.37 1.92
N MET A 94 -15.36 13.06 3.16
CA MET A 94 -15.54 11.69 3.62
C MET A 94 -16.67 10.98 2.88
N GLN A 95 -17.79 11.65 2.69
CA GLN A 95 -18.91 11.13 1.91
C GLN A 95 -18.50 10.88 0.44
N THR A 96 -17.68 11.75 -0.13
CA THR A 96 -17.15 11.56 -1.50
C THR A 96 -16.26 10.33 -1.56
N LEU A 97 -15.36 10.13 -0.59
CA LEU A 97 -14.53 8.92 -0.52
C LEU A 97 -15.39 7.65 -0.47
N VAL A 98 -16.37 7.61 0.43
CA VAL A 98 -17.27 6.46 0.58
C VAL A 98 -18.06 6.21 -0.72
N ALA A 99 -18.57 7.26 -1.34
CA ALA A 99 -19.30 7.15 -2.61
C ALA A 99 -18.43 6.60 -3.75
N GLN A 100 -17.17 7.04 -3.85
CA GLN A 100 -16.25 6.54 -4.86
C GLN A 100 -15.86 5.08 -4.62
N ILE A 101 -15.64 4.66 -3.38
CA ILE A 101 -15.39 3.25 -3.05
C ILE A 101 -16.61 2.38 -3.43
N ALA A 102 -17.82 2.82 -3.09
CA ALA A 102 -19.05 2.11 -3.45
C ALA A 102 -19.27 2.03 -4.97
N LEU A 103 -18.92 3.10 -5.70
CA LEU A 103 -18.98 3.10 -7.16
C LEU A 103 -17.94 2.14 -7.77
N PHE A 104 -16.74 2.10 -7.24
CA PHE A 104 -15.72 1.13 -7.66
C PHE A 104 -16.18 -0.32 -7.42
N GLU A 105 -16.76 -0.61 -6.25
CA GLU A 105 -17.35 -1.92 -5.98
C GLU A 105 -18.43 -2.29 -7.01
N LYS A 106 -19.28 -1.33 -7.35
CA LYS A 106 -20.30 -1.52 -8.40
C LYS A 106 -19.65 -1.86 -9.75
N HIS A 107 -18.58 -1.16 -10.15
CA HIS A 107 -17.85 -1.46 -11.38
C HIS A 107 -17.27 -2.89 -11.38
N ILE A 108 -16.71 -3.33 -10.25
CA ILE A 108 -16.23 -4.72 -10.09
C ILE A 108 -17.38 -5.73 -10.26
N LYS A 109 -18.54 -5.48 -9.60
CA LYS A 109 -19.72 -6.36 -9.66
C LYS A 109 -20.33 -6.42 -11.06
N GLN A 110 -20.38 -5.30 -11.76
CA GLN A 110 -20.91 -5.19 -13.13
C GLN A 110 -19.91 -5.59 -14.21
N ASN A 111 -18.67 -5.89 -13.84
CA ASN A 111 -17.59 -6.19 -14.77
C ASN A 111 -17.39 -5.10 -15.85
N SER A 112 -17.40 -3.85 -15.44
CA SER A 112 -17.29 -2.68 -16.32
C SER A 112 -16.00 -2.69 -17.13
N LEU A 113 -16.03 -2.09 -18.32
CA LEU A 113 -14.85 -1.96 -19.17
C LEU A 113 -13.78 -1.09 -18.49
N LEU A 114 -12.53 -1.48 -18.63
CA LEU A 114 -11.41 -0.77 -18.02
C LEU A 114 -11.31 0.69 -18.48
N LYS A 115 -11.60 0.94 -19.76
CA LYS A 115 -11.61 2.29 -20.33
C LYS A 115 -12.58 3.27 -19.63
N ASP A 116 -13.65 2.73 -19.05
CA ASP A 116 -14.69 3.54 -18.38
C ASP A 116 -14.37 3.73 -16.88
N VAL A 117 -13.52 2.85 -16.31
CA VAL A 117 -13.18 2.87 -14.88
C VAL A 117 -11.83 3.53 -14.62
N LEU A 118 -10.84 3.26 -15.48
CA LEU A 118 -9.47 3.79 -15.40
C LEU A 118 -9.04 4.34 -16.77
N PRO A 119 -9.68 5.43 -17.24
CA PRO A 119 -9.45 5.95 -18.58
C PRO A 119 -7.99 6.36 -18.84
N THR A 120 -7.27 6.89 -17.86
CA THR A 120 -5.86 7.27 -18.02
C THR A 120 -4.97 6.06 -18.18
N VAL A 121 -5.15 5.03 -17.34
CA VAL A 121 -4.41 3.77 -17.44
C VAL A 121 -4.67 3.09 -18.78
N TYR A 122 -5.93 3.05 -19.20
CA TYR A 122 -6.33 2.50 -20.49
C TYR A 122 -5.67 3.23 -21.66
N LYS A 123 -5.80 4.57 -21.70
CA LYS A 123 -5.26 5.40 -22.77
C LYS A 123 -3.74 5.26 -22.94
N ASN A 124 -3.02 5.13 -21.83
CA ASN A 124 -1.57 5.00 -21.86
C ASN A 124 -1.10 3.60 -22.31
N ASN A 125 -2.00 2.61 -22.36
CA ASN A 125 -1.68 1.23 -22.67
C ASN A 125 -2.82 0.56 -23.48
N GLU A 126 -3.36 1.27 -24.46
CA GLU A 126 -4.59 0.87 -25.19
C GLU A 126 -4.44 -0.49 -25.88
N ASP A 127 -3.29 -0.73 -26.55
CA ASP A 127 -3.05 -2.00 -27.24
C ASP A 127 -3.11 -3.20 -26.31
N ARG A 128 -2.62 -3.05 -25.06
CA ARG A 128 -2.65 -4.12 -24.05
C ARG A 128 -4.03 -4.33 -23.49
N TYR A 129 -4.76 -3.24 -23.22
CA TYR A 129 -6.00 -3.29 -22.45
C TYR A 129 -7.27 -3.25 -23.29
N LYS A 130 -7.16 -3.35 -24.61
CA LYS A 130 -8.32 -3.37 -25.51
C LYS A 130 -9.29 -4.49 -25.14
N GLY A 131 -10.52 -4.11 -24.78
CA GLY A 131 -11.56 -5.05 -24.36
C GLY A 131 -11.44 -5.57 -22.92
N TYR A 132 -10.43 -5.13 -22.15
CA TYR A 132 -10.29 -5.50 -20.75
C TYR A 132 -11.42 -4.91 -19.90
N THR A 133 -11.78 -5.68 -18.88
CA THR A 133 -12.64 -5.19 -17.80
C THR A 133 -11.83 -4.92 -16.53
N ILE A 134 -12.37 -4.13 -15.64
CA ILE A 134 -11.73 -3.85 -14.34
C ILE A 134 -11.52 -5.12 -13.52
N ARG A 135 -12.49 -6.04 -13.57
CA ARG A 135 -12.41 -7.33 -12.86
C ARG A 135 -11.31 -8.22 -13.40
N GLN A 136 -11.12 -8.25 -14.72
CA GLN A 136 -10.02 -9.00 -15.35
C GLN A 136 -8.66 -8.46 -14.92
N LEU A 137 -8.48 -7.13 -14.91
CA LEU A 137 -7.23 -6.52 -14.45
C LEU A 137 -6.95 -6.86 -12.98
N CYS A 138 -7.96 -6.78 -12.12
CA CYS A 138 -7.83 -7.15 -10.71
C CYS A 138 -7.41 -8.61 -10.55
N GLN A 139 -8.06 -9.52 -11.26
CA GLN A 139 -7.76 -10.95 -11.18
C GLN A 139 -6.36 -11.26 -11.71
N GLU A 140 -5.98 -10.75 -12.88
CA GLU A 140 -4.66 -10.99 -13.47
C GLU A 140 -3.54 -10.54 -12.52
N MET A 141 -3.68 -9.37 -11.93
CA MET A 141 -2.68 -8.86 -10.99
C MET A 141 -2.68 -9.63 -9.67
N HIS A 142 -3.85 -10.04 -9.18
CA HIS A 142 -3.97 -10.90 -8.00
C HIS A 142 -3.31 -12.27 -8.23
N ASP A 143 -3.58 -12.91 -9.37
CA ASP A 143 -2.99 -14.20 -9.73
C ASP A 143 -1.45 -14.10 -9.81
N LEU A 144 -0.92 -12.97 -10.26
CA LEU A 144 0.51 -12.70 -10.23
C LEU A 144 1.05 -12.63 -8.79
N TYR A 145 0.32 -11.98 -7.87
CA TYR A 145 0.69 -11.94 -6.45
C TYR A 145 0.71 -13.33 -5.83
N VAL A 146 -0.29 -14.14 -6.13
CA VAL A 146 -0.39 -15.53 -5.66
C VAL A 146 0.76 -16.37 -6.21
N SER A 147 0.93 -16.39 -7.54
CA SER A 147 1.91 -17.25 -8.22
C SER A 147 3.35 -16.94 -7.81
N ARG A 148 3.65 -15.69 -7.49
CA ARG A 148 4.98 -15.24 -7.05
C ARG A 148 5.11 -15.14 -5.54
N ASN A 149 4.07 -15.46 -4.79
CA ASN A 149 4.02 -15.30 -3.33
C ASN A 149 4.55 -13.92 -2.87
N VAL A 150 4.06 -12.85 -3.50
CA VAL A 150 4.56 -11.47 -3.29
C VAL A 150 4.44 -11.06 -1.83
N LYS A 151 3.41 -11.53 -1.11
CA LYS A 151 3.26 -11.36 0.33
C LYS A 151 4.49 -11.86 1.12
N GLN A 152 5.04 -13.01 0.73
CA GLN A 152 6.24 -13.54 1.38
C GLN A 152 7.49 -12.75 0.99
N LEU A 153 7.62 -12.36 -0.28
CA LEU A 153 8.72 -11.48 -0.73
C LEU A 153 8.73 -10.17 0.05
N GLN A 154 7.56 -9.56 0.25
CA GLN A 154 7.44 -8.34 1.05
C GLN A 154 7.88 -8.55 2.50
N LYS A 155 7.47 -9.65 3.14
CA LYS A 155 7.93 -9.99 4.50
C LYS A 155 9.45 -10.20 4.56
N ASP A 156 10.01 -10.83 3.56
CA ASP A 156 11.45 -11.11 3.51
C ASP A 156 12.28 -9.83 3.36
N LEU A 157 11.78 -8.79 2.70
CA LEU A 157 12.45 -7.48 2.60
C LEU A 157 12.69 -6.80 3.95
N PHE A 158 11.88 -7.12 4.97
CA PHE A 158 12.00 -6.54 6.32
C PHE A 158 12.71 -7.46 7.32
N ARG A 159 13.25 -8.60 6.88
CA ARG A 159 14.03 -9.47 7.75
C ARG A 159 15.47 -8.99 7.85
N LYS A 160 16.05 -9.07 9.06
CA LYS A 160 17.45 -8.70 9.29
C LYS A 160 18.42 -9.41 8.33
N ALA A 161 18.13 -10.66 7.98
CA ALA A 161 18.97 -11.45 7.08
C ALA A 161 18.96 -10.98 5.61
N THR A 162 17.97 -10.17 5.22
CA THR A 162 17.83 -9.63 3.86
C THR A 162 18.11 -8.12 3.77
N LEU A 163 18.31 -7.47 4.93
CA LEU A 163 18.69 -6.06 4.94
C LEU A 163 20.14 -5.92 4.46
N PRO A 164 20.43 -4.92 3.63
CA PRO A 164 21.79 -4.60 3.22
C PRO A 164 22.67 -4.31 4.45
N GLU A 165 23.91 -4.79 4.43
CA GLU A 165 24.90 -4.37 5.41
C GLU A 165 25.46 -3.01 5.02
N TYR A 166 25.67 -2.15 6.02
CA TYR A 166 26.34 -0.88 5.80
C TYR A 166 27.82 -1.10 5.52
N ALA A 167 28.28 -0.80 4.32
CA ALA A 167 29.71 -0.72 4.01
C ALA A 167 30.32 0.59 4.54
N LEU A 168 29.53 1.67 4.55
CA LEU A 168 29.85 2.96 5.13
C LEU A 168 28.61 3.44 5.92
N ASN A 169 28.82 4.19 6.99
CA ASN A 169 27.70 4.89 7.60
C ASN A 169 27.27 6.10 6.74
N PRO A 170 26.05 6.62 6.86
CA PRO A 170 25.54 7.71 6.02
C PRO A 170 26.41 8.97 6.06
N HIS A 171 27.05 9.29 7.21
CA HIS A 171 27.93 10.44 7.34
C HIS A 171 29.19 10.29 6.46
N ASP A 172 29.86 9.13 6.55
CA ASP A 172 31.07 8.87 5.78
C ASP A 172 30.76 8.77 4.28
N ALA A 173 29.64 8.16 3.91
CA ALA A 173 29.16 8.11 2.51
C ALA A 173 28.96 9.53 1.96
N ASN A 174 28.35 10.44 2.73
CA ASN A 174 28.17 11.82 2.34
C ASN A 174 29.52 12.55 2.17
N ILE A 175 30.49 12.30 3.07
CA ILE A 175 31.85 12.88 2.93
C ILE A 175 32.52 12.43 1.63
N GLU A 176 32.45 11.16 1.31
CA GLU A 176 33.02 10.63 0.05
C GLU A 176 32.30 11.19 -1.18
N PHE A 177 30.98 11.36 -1.10
CA PHE A 177 30.19 12.04 -2.16
C PHE A 177 30.65 13.49 -2.37
N VAL A 178 30.75 14.30 -1.30
CA VAL A 178 31.20 15.69 -1.35
C VAL A 178 32.64 15.81 -1.87
N ARG A 179 33.49 14.83 -1.59
CA ARG A 179 34.86 14.76 -2.09
C ARG A 179 34.99 14.23 -3.51
N ASN A 180 33.86 14.03 -4.21
CA ASN A 180 33.80 13.51 -5.58
C ASN A 180 34.51 12.15 -5.74
N LYS A 181 34.38 11.28 -4.74
CA LYS A 181 34.91 9.89 -4.76
C LYS A 181 33.85 8.85 -5.13
N VAL A 182 32.74 9.29 -5.71
CA VAL A 182 31.66 8.47 -6.21
C VAL A 182 31.63 8.53 -7.74
N GLU A 183 31.09 7.51 -8.35
CA GLU A 183 30.95 7.43 -9.79
C GLU A 183 29.51 7.10 -10.19
N LEU A 184 29.09 7.60 -11.34
CA LEU A 184 27.83 7.23 -11.96
C LEU A 184 28.06 5.97 -12.80
N VAL A 185 27.33 4.89 -12.50
CA VAL A 185 27.46 3.62 -13.22
C VAL A 185 26.15 3.22 -13.89
N ALA A 186 26.25 2.47 -14.99
CA ALA A 186 25.06 1.92 -15.63
C ALA A 186 24.42 0.85 -14.73
N LEU A 187 23.09 0.67 -14.86
CA LEU A 187 22.34 -0.33 -14.07
C LEU A 187 22.88 -1.77 -14.25
N THR A 188 23.46 -2.07 -15.41
CA THR A 188 24.09 -3.37 -15.69
C THR A 188 25.35 -3.64 -14.85
N ASP A 189 25.97 -2.58 -14.34
CA ASP A 189 27.29 -2.62 -13.73
C ASP A 189 27.25 -2.42 -12.19
N ILE A 190 26.03 -2.37 -11.62
CA ILE A 190 25.84 -2.11 -10.18
C ILE A 190 26.07 -3.33 -9.28
N VAL A 191 26.08 -4.55 -9.84
CA VAL A 191 26.22 -5.77 -9.05
C VAL A 191 27.58 -5.80 -8.35
N GLY A 192 27.55 -5.95 -7.03
CA GLY A 192 28.76 -5.96 -6.19
C GLY A 192 29.31 -4.58 -5.83
N ARG A 193 28.64 -3.52 -6.22
CA ARG A 193 28.99 -2.15 -5.85
C ARG A 193 28.26 -1.69 -4.59
N VAL A 194 28.84 -0.71 -3.92
CA VAL A 194 28.24 -0.06 -2.75
C VAL A 194 27.46 1.17 -3.23
N ALA A 195 26.17 1.24 -2.88
CA ALA A 195 25.39 2.43 -3.12
C ALA A 195 25.94 3.61 -2.31
N ALA A 196 26.17 4.74 -2.95
CA ALA A 196 26.64 5.97 -2.28
C ALA A 196 25.56 6.59 -1.40
N GLU A 197 24.31 6.37 -1.78
CA GLU A 197 23.13 6.81 -1.03
C GLU A 197 21.99 5.81 -1.29
N GLY A 198 21.05 5.72 -0.34
CA GLY A 198 19.83 4.98 -0.57
C GLY A 198 19.00 5.68 -1.67
N ALA A 199 19.08 5.16 -2.88
CA ALA A 199 18.30 5.64 -4.00
C ALA A 199 16.83 5.24 -3.86
#